data_62c9dcee88aeb5ac657478cd4c38af28
#
_entry.id   62c9dcee88aeb5ac657478cd4c38af28
#
_cell.length_a   1.000
_cell.length_b   1.000
_cell.length_c   1.000
_cell.angle_alpha   90.00
_cell.angle_beta   90.00
_cell.angle_gamma   90.00
#
_symmetry.space_group_name_H-M   'P 1'
#
loop_
_entity.id
_entity.type
_entity.pdbx_description
1 polymer ?
#
loop_
_entity_poly.entity_id
_entity_poly.type
_entity_poly.pdbx_seq_one_letter_code
_entity_poly.pdbx_strand_id
1 'polypeptide(L)'
;RALREIYLRGFEIAVKEGHARSIMTSYNPLNGYWTASNYDLVTTILRGQWCYTGIVMSDWWADGNDRDGAGSTKHVAAMVRAQNDVFMVVTDPEHNSGSDDLAVALTEGRLIRGELQRSAANICRFLLQTPAFRRSIGCTTALDAQLEVMAEQDMQQAAQNGQPLTLHGGVSIDPAAIDNGYRRTTAFCVMVEQGGAYTLHLRCRAMPGNSPLAQIPVSIFAGRVFVKTITITGAQSDWCEFTVALPAVDAGEVFYLRFYFGQSGMELDAVSLDLLS
;
A
#
# COMPACT_ATOMS: atom_id res chain seq x y z
N ARG A 1 -1.09 36.98 -3.21
CA ARG A 1 -0.51 37.09 -1.86
C ARG A 1 -1.17 36.09 -0.91
N ALA A 2 -2.49 36.17 -0.68
CA ALA A 2 -3.20 35.26 0.26
C ALA A 2 -2.91 33.76 0.00
N LEU A 3 -2.90 33.33 -1.26
CA LEU A 3 -2.59 31.94 -1.62
C LEU A 3 -1.26 31.48 -1.01
N ARG A 4 -0.19 32.28 -1.14
CA ARG A 4 1.16 31.94 -0.69
C ARG A 4 1.35 32.05 0.80
N GLU A 5 0.79 33.07 1.41
CA GLU A 5 1.04 33.43 2.81
C GLU A 5 0.09 32.70 3.79
N ILE A 6 -1.08 32.26 3.29
CA ILE A 6 -2.10 31.63 4.13
C ILE A 6 -2.32 30.17 3.72
N TYR A 7 -2.88 29.96 2.51
CA TYR A 7 -3.36 28.63 2.12
C TYR A 7 -2.24 27.61 1.85
N LEU A 8 -1.15 28.05 1.25
CA LEU A 8 -0.02 27.16 0.92
C LEU A 8 1.08 27.16 1.96
N ARG A 9 1.04 28.01 2.98
CA ARG A 9 2.13 28.15 3.96
C ARG A 9 2.39 26.87 4.73
N GLY A 10 1.35 26.15 5.17
CA GLY A 10 1.47 24.88 5.86
C GLY A 10 2.14 23.81 4.99
N PHE A 11 1.78 23.75 3.72
CA PHE A 11 2.41 22.82 2.76
C PHE A 11 3.87 23.18 2.48
N GLU A 12 4.20 24.47 2.38
CA GLU A 12 5.58 24.92 2.21
C GLU A 12 6.48 24.46 3.38
N ILE A 13 5.99 24.62 4.62
CA ILE A 13 6.69 24.16 5.82
C ILE A 13 6.84 22.62 5.78
N ALA A 14 5.78 21.90 5.48
CA ALA A 14 5.83 20.44 5.40
C ALA A 14 6.85 19.95 4.36
N VAL A 15 6.99 20.64 3.23
CA VAL A 15 7.95 20.30 2.17
C VAL A 15 9.37 20.68 2.56
N LYS A 16 9.59 21.94 2.97
CA LYS A 16 10.94 22.48 3.18
C LYS A 16 11.56 22.08 4.51
N GLU A 17 10.76 22.05 5.55
CA GLU A 17 11.22 21.78 6.94
C GLU A 17 10.86 20.35 7.37
N GLY A 18 9.67 19.87 7.02
CA GLY A 18 9.20 18.52 7.34
C GLY A 18 9.68 17.45 6.38
N HIS A 19 10.31 17.82 5.25
CA HIS A 19 10.80 16.90 4.22
C HIS A 19 9.73 15.92 3.71
N ALA A 20 8.49 16.38 3.56
CA ALA A 20 7.38 15.58 3.03
C ALA A 20 7.76 14.95 1.68
N ARG A 21 7.45 13.67 1.49
CA ARG A 21 7.79 12.91 0.29
C ARG A 21 6.59 12.51 -0.56
N SER A 22 5.38 12.71 -0.05
CA SER A 22 4.13 12.45 -0.74
C SER A 22 3.16 13.59 -0.49
N ILE A 23 2.53 14.09 -1.55
CA ILE A 23 1.51 15.13 -1.49
C ILE A 23 0.34 14.68 -2.36
N MET A 24 -0.87 14.92 -1.87
CA MET A 24 -2.12 14.70 -2.59
C MET A 24 -2.71 16.04 -3.01
N THR A 25 -3.19 16.12 -4.23
CA THR A 25 -3.98 17.27 -4.71
C THR A 25 -5.43 17.15 -4.24
N SER A 26 -6.16 18.23 -4.21
CA SER A 26 -7.53 18.29 -3.66
C SER A 26 -8.60 18.32 -4.77
N TYR A 27 -9.86 18.12 -4.37
CA TYR A 27 -11.00 18.15 -5.30
C TYR A 27 -11.39 19.50 -5.84
N ASN A 28 -10.98 20.59 -5.19
CA ASN A 28 -11.43 21.92 -5.57
C ASN A 28 -10.57 22.54 -6.68
N PRO A 29 -11.16 23.38 -7.56
CA PRO A 29 -10.39 24.21 -8.47
C PRO A 29 -9.74 25.38 -7.72
N LEU A 30 -8.60 25.84 -8.25
CA LEU A 30 -7.90 27.03 -7.85
C LEU A 30 -7.73 27.93 -9.06
N ASN A 31 -8.34 29.13 -9.03
CA ASN A 31 -8.32 30.08 -10.15
C ASN A 31 -8.75 29.47 -11.50
N GLY A 32 -9.79 28.63 -11.48
CA GLY A 32 -10.34 28.01 -12.68
C GLY A 32 -9.70 26.68 -13.11
N TYR A 33 -8.59 26.27 -12.47
CA TYR A 33 -7.94 24.99 -12.72
C TYR A 33 -8.13 24.06 -11.55
N TRP A 34 -8.55 22.83 -11.81
CA TRP A 34 -8.58 21.75 -10.82
C TRP A 34 -7.18 21.49 -10.31
N THR A 35 -7.01 21.36 -9.00
CA THR A 35 -5.67 21.28 -8.38
C THR A 35 -4.83 20.14 -8.93
N ALA A 36 -5.45 19.00 -9.31
CA ALA A 36 -4.76 17.86 -9.90
C ALA A 36 -4.11 18.19 -11.28
N SER A 37 -4.67 19.12 -12.02
CA SER A 37 -4.17 19.55 -13.33
C SER A 37 -3.60 20.99 -13.35
N ASN A 38 -3.45 21.60 -12.17
CA ASN A 38 -2.96 22.96 -12.05
C ASN A 38 -1.43 23.02 -12.16
N TYR A 39 -0.93 23.35 -13.35
CA TYR A 39 0.51 23.44 -13.63
C TYR A 39 1.22 24.44 -12.72
N ASP A 40 0.61 25.61 -12.49
CA ASP A 40 1.23 26.64 -11.64
C ASP A 40 1.37 26.18 -10.19
N LEU A 41 0.38 25.46 -9.68
CA LEU A 41 0.40 24.92 -8.33
C LEU A 41 1.43 23.80 -8.19
N VAL A 42 1.35 22.79 -9.05
CA VAL A 42 2.14 21.56 -8.89
C VAL A 42 3.54 21.72 -9.49
N THR A 43 3.66 22.27 -10.68
CA THR A 43 4.98 22.43 -11.34
C THR A 43 5.69 23.68 -10.88
N THR A 44 5.09 24.86 -11.02
CA THR A 44 5.78 26.13 -10.77
C THR A 44 6.07 26.32 -9.28
N ILE A 45 5.05 26.15 -8.43
CA ILE A 45 5.21 26.40 -6.99
C ILE A 45 5.87 25.24 -6.29
N LEU A 46 5.21 24.07 -6.32
CA LEU A 46 5.63 22.92 -5.53
C LEU A 46 7.00 22.40 -5.99
N ARG A 47 7.13 22.05 -7.28
CA ARG A 47 8.39 21.46 -7.78
C ARG A 47 9.45 22.50 -8.08
N GLY A 48 9.10 23.62 -8.66
CA GLY A 48 10.04 24.67 -9.03
C GLY A 48 10.52 25.48 -7.83
N GLN A 49 9.61 26.17 -7.14
CA GLN A 49 9.99 27.13 -6.09
C GLN A 49 10.32 26.48 -4.74
N TRP A 50 9.65 25.36 -4.41
CA TRP A 50 9.94 24.63 -3.18
C TRP A 50 10.90 23.45 -3.37
N CYS A 51 11.35 23.21 -4.61
CA CYS A 51 12.29 22.12 -4.95
C CYS A 51 11.78 20.74 -4.53
N TYR A 52 10.48 20.50 -4.58
CA TYR A 52 9.88 19.24 -4.18
C TYR A 52 10.24 18.11 -5.14
N THR A 53 10.79 17.02 -4.61
CA THR A 53 11.24 15.86 -5.38
C THR A 53 10.44 14.58 -5.09
N GLY A 54 9.42 14.69 -4.24
CA GLY A 54 8.56 13.56 -3.88
C GLY A 54 7.50 13.26 -4.94
N ILE A 55 6.61 12.32 -4.60
CA ILE A 55 5.49 11.92 -5.46
C ILE A 55 4.28 12.85 -5.23
N VAL A 56 3.56 13.15 -6.30
CA VAL A 56 2.28 13.85 -6.26
C VAL A 56 1.20 12.89 -6.76
N MET A 57 0.14 12.73 -6.00
CA MET A 57 -1.02 11.91 -6.38
C MET A 57 -2.29 12.78 -6.45
N SER A 58 -3.25 12.37 -7.25
CA SER A 58 -4.59 12.96 -7.22
C SER A 58 -5.36 12.48 -5.99
N ASP A 59 -6.41 13.19 -5.62
CA ASP A 59 -7.46 12.61 -4.80
C ASP A 59 -8.26 11.56 -5.60
N TRP A 60 -9.08 10.73 -4.95
CA TRP A 60 -9.88 9.67 -5.60
C TRP A 60 -10.89 10.30 -6.57
N TRP A 61 -10.85 9.87 -7.83
CA TRP A 61 -11.72 10.41 -8.90
C TRP A 61 -11.69 11.94 -9.00
N ALA A 62 -10.56 12.55 -8.71
CA ALA A 62 -10.42 14.00 -8.86
C ALA A 62 -10.57 14.41 -10.32
N ASP A 63 -11.25 15.51 -10.53
CA ASP A 63 -11.33 16.13 -11.85
C ASP A 63 -10.00 16.80 -12.25
N GLY A 64 -9.73 16.82 -13.54
CA GLY A 64 -8.73 17.64 -14.17
C GLY A 64 -9.35 18.46 -15.30
N ASN A 65 -8.72 19.54 -15.68
CA ASN A 65 -9.11 20.31 -16.86
C ASN A 65 -7.90 20.93 -17.54
N ASP A 66 -8.01 21.12 -18.85
CA ASP A 66 -7.16 22.05 -19.59
C ASP A 66 -7.69 23.49 -19.42
N ARG A 67 -6.95 24.43 -19.96
CA ARG A 67 -7.33 25.84 -19.91
C ARG A 67 -8.74 26.03 -20.47
N ASP A 68 -9.57 26.70 -19.69
CA ASP A 68 -10.96 27.02 -20.05
C ASP A 68 -11.89 25.82 -20.26
N GLY A 69 -11.44 24.60 -19.90
CA GLY A 69 -12.20 23.39 -20.03
C GLY A 69 -13.02 23.04 -18.78
N ALA A 70 -14.10 22.28 -18.97
CA ALA A 70 -14.85 21.69 -17.87
C ALA A 70 -14.00 20.62 -17.17
N GLY A 71 -14.19 20.46 -15.86
CA GLY A 71 -13.57 19.38 -15.08
C GLY A 71 -14.06 18.02 -15.53
N SER A 72 -13.16 17.03 -15.54
CA SER A 72 -13.49 15.64 -15.79
C SER A 72 -12.45 14.71 -15.17
N THR A 73 -12.88 13.60 -14.61
CA THR A 73 -12.02 12.52 -14.15
C THR A 73 -11.21 11.85 -15.25
N LYS A 74 -11.55 12.13 -16.52
CA LYS A 74 -10.90 11.55 -17.71
C LYS A 74 -9.75 12.42 -18.25
N HIS A 75 -9.60 13.66 -17.81
CA HIS A 75 -8.55 14.58 -18.27
C HIS A 75 -7.21 14.31 -17.58
N VAL A 76 -6.72 13.08 -17.67
CA VAL A 76 -5.47 12.66 -17.03
C VAL A 76 -4.25 13.23 -17.73
N ALA A 77 -4.32 13.53 -19.04
CA ALA A 77 -3.23 14.17 -19.77
C ALA A 77 -2.86 15.55 -19.18
N ALA A 78 -3.86 16.34 -18.77
CA ALA A 78 -3.63 17.62 -18.10
C ALA A 78 -2.97 17.45 -16.72
N MET A 79 -3.34 16.39 -15.99
CA MET A 79 -2.71 16.02 -14.70
C MET A 79 -1.24 15.63 -14.88
N VAL A 80 -0.92 14.79 -15.88
CA VAL A 80 0.46 14.39 -16.20
C VAL A 80 1.30 15.60 -16.56
N ARG A 81 0.76 16.52 -17.39
CA ARG A 81 1.43 17.77 -17.74
C ARG A 81 1.74 18.62 -16.52
N ALA A 82 0.81 18.72 -15.57
CA ALA A 82 1.00 19.42 -14.31
C ALA A 82 1.99 18.74 -13.36
N GLN A 83 2.50 17.55 -13.67
CA GLN A 83 3.35 16.72 -12.82
C GLN A 83 2.65 16.13 -11.60
N ASN A 84 1.38 15.84 -11.72
CA ASN A 84 0.69 14.88 -10.87
C ASN A 84 1.09 13.49 -11.37
N ASP A 85 1.82 12.72 -10.56
CA ASP A 85 2.52 11.50 -11.01
C ASP A 85 1.64 10.26 -10.95
N VAL A 86 0.70 10.22 -10.02
CA VAL A 86 -0.18 9.07 -9.76
C VAL A 86 -1.63 9.54 -9.76
N PHE A 87 -2.41 8.89 -10.59
CA PHE A 87 -3.83 9.14 -10.71
C PHE A 87 -4.64 8.10 -9.91
N MET A 88 -5.58 8.54 -9.10
CA MET A 88 -6.43 7.72 -8.22
C MET A 88 -7.90 7.85 -8.64
N VAL A 89 -8.67 6.82 -8.94
CA VAL A 89 -8.41 5.36 -8.90
C VAL A 89 -8.82 4.77 -10.24
N VAL A 90 -8.15 3.72 -10.68
CA VAL A 90 -8.55 2.95 -11.87
C VAL A 90 -8.59 1.48 -11.48
N THR A 91 -9.69 0.78 -11.74
CA THR A 91 -9.88 -0.61 -11.34
C THR A 91 -9.13 -1.59 -12.23
N ASP A 92 -8.99 -1.26 -13.51
CA ASP A 92 -8.24 -2.04 -14.49
C ASP A 92 -7.45 -1.06 -15.40
N PRO A 93 -6.19 -0.73 -15.01
CA PRO A 93 -5.38 0.20 -15.78
C PRO A 93 -4.90 -0.38 -17.12
N GLU A 94 -4.76 -1.70 -17.25
CA GLU A 94 -4.31 -2.34 -18.49
C GLU A 94 -5.29 -2.14 -19.64
N HIS A 95 -6.59 -2.13 -19.33
CA HIS A 95 -7.66 -1.94 -20.31
C HIS A 95 -8.29 -0.54 -20.25
N ASN A 96 -7.62 0.42 -19.60
CA ASN A 96 -8.11 1.79 -19.45
C ASN A 96 -9.58 1.89 -19.00
N SER A 97 -9.94 1.15 -17.93
CA SER A 97 -11.31 1.14 -17.40
C SER A 97 -11.77 2.53 -16.91
N GLY A 98 -10.84 3.44 -16.63
CA GLY A 98 -11.12 4.85 -16.32
C GLY A 98 -11.47 5.70 -17.54
N SER A 99 -11.26 5.19 -18.75
CA SER A 99 -11.46 5.91 -20.03
C SER A 99 -10.71 7.25 -20.06
N ASP A 100 -9.44 7.25 -19.59
CA ASP A 100 -8.60 8.44 -19.62
C ASP A 100 -8.22 8.86 -21.05
N ASP A 101 -7.76 10.08 -21.20
CA ASP A 101 -7.44 10.70 -22.49
C ASP A 101 -5.95 10.59 -22.90
N LEU A 102 -5.11 9.82 -22.18
CA LEU A 102 -3.66 9.79 -22.40
C LEU A 102 -3.27 9.40 -23.82
N ALA A 103 -3.83 8.31 -24.36
CA ALA A 103 -3.50 7.82 -25.70
C ALA A 103 -3.94 8.80 -26.78
N VAL A 104 -5.12 9.40 -26.62
CA VAL A 104 -5.64 10.41 -27.54
C VAL A 104 -4.79 11.68 -27.48
N ALA A 105 -4.46 12.14 -26.29
CA ALA A 105 -3.64 13.33 -26.08
C ALA A 105 -2.23 13.21 -26.67
N LEU A 106 -1.62 12.01 -26.60
CA LEU A 106 -0.34 11.72 -27.27
C LEU A 106 -0.47 11.81 -28.79
N THR A 107 -1.54 11.22 -29.35
CA THR A 107 -1.78 11.24 -30.80
C THR A 107 -2.01 12.65 -31.34
N GLU A 108 -2.73 13.46 -30.58
CA GLU A 108 -3.03 14.85 -30.91
C GLU A 108 -1.89 15.84 -30.57
N GLY A 109 -0.84 15.40 -29.91
CA GLY A 109 0.27 16.25 -29.48
C GLY A 109 -0.05 17.17 -28.30
N ARG A 110 -1.16 16.96 -27.61
CA ARG A 110 -1.51 17.69 -26.38
C ARG A 110 -0.69 17.23 -25.19
N LEU A 111 -0.16 16.00 -25.24
CA LEU A 111 0.77 15.41 -24.30
C LEU A 111 1.97 14.89 -25.09
N ILE A 112 3.18 15.06 -24.57
CA ILE A 112 4.38 14.49 -25.19
C ILE A 112 4.94 13.35 -24.35
N ARG A 113 5.63 12.41 -25.01
CA ARG A 113 6.22 11.25 -24.34
C ARG A 113 7.15 11.63 -23.19
N GLY A 114 7.87 12.76 -23.32
CA GLY A 114 8.77 13.24 -22.24
C GLY A 114 8.04 13.61 -20.95
N GLU A 115 6.78 14.00 -21.01
CA GLU A 115 5.98 14.29 -19.80
C GLU A 115 5.60 13.02 -19.06
N LEU A 116 5.26 11.94 -19.77
CA LEU A 116 5.04 10.62 -19.16
C LEU A 116 6.34 10.06 -18.57
N GLN A 117 7.46 10.17 -19.30
CA GLN A 117 8.77 9.74 -18.81
C GLN A 117 9.18 10.50 -17.54
N ARG A 118 8.85 11.78 -17.46
CA ARG A 118 9.10 12.59 -16.25
C ARG A 118 8.30 12.08 -15.06
N SER A 119 7.00 11.80 -15.21
CA SER A 119 6.18 11.22 -14.15
C SER A 119 6.69 9.84 -13.73
N ALA A 120 7.03 8.97 -14.68
CA ALA A 120 7.66 7.69 -14.39
C ALA A 120 8.98 7.85 -13.61
N ALA A 121 9.83 8.82 -14.00
CA ALA A 121 11.06 9.10 -13.28
C ALA A 121 10.82 9.61 -11.85
N ASN A 122 9.78 10.42 -11.62
CA ASN A 122 9.40 10.87 -10.28
C ASN A 122 8.96 9.68 -9.41
N ILE A 123 8.16 8.78 -9.95
CA ILE A 123 7.74 7.54 -9.27
C ILE A 123 8.97 6.66 -8.94
N CYS A 124 9.86 6.43 -9.90
CA CYS A 124 11.08 5.66 -9.66
C CYS A 124 11.97 6.27 -8.58
N ARG A 125 12.20 7.60 -8.62
CA ARG A 125 12.97 8.29 -7.57
C ARG A 125 12.35 8.16 -6.20
N PHE A 126 11.03 8.20 -6.11
CA PHE A 126 10.32 7.99 -4.86
C PHE A 126 10.50 6.55 -4.37
N LEU A 127 10.31 5.55 -5.23
CA LEU A 127 10.47 4.12 -4.89
C LEU A 127 11.87 3.80 -4.38
N LEU A 128 12.92 4.34 -5.01
CA LEU A 128 14.33 4.17 -4.59
C LEU A 128 14.61 4.63 -3.15
N GLN A 129 13.76 5.50 -2.59
CA GLN A 129 13.89 6.00 -1.23
C GLN A 129 13.06 5.22 -0.22
N THR A 130 12.21 4.30 -0.68
CA THR A 130 11.34 3.52 0.20
C THR A 130 12.12 2.45 0.97
N PRO A 131 11.72 2.15 2.22
CA PRO A 131 12.30 1.02 2.95
C PRO A 131 12.14 -0.31 2.20
N ALA A 132 11.03 -0.52 1.50
CA ALA A 132 10.78 -1.73 0.72
C ALA A 132 11.85 -1.95 -0.36
N PHE A 133 12.18 -0.92 -1.14
CA PHE A 133 13.25 -1.01 -2.14
C PHE A 133 14.63 -1.22 -1.49
N ARG A 134 14.94 -0.46 -0.42
CA ARG A 134 16.21 -0.61 0.28
C ARG A 134 16.42 -2.03 0.79
N ARG A 135 15.39 -2.64 1.35
CA ARG A 135 15.44 -4.04 1.81
C ARG A 135 15.64 -5.02 0.64
N SER A 136 15.00 -4.79 -0.51
CA SER A 136 15.19 -5.65 -1.70
C SER A 136 16.61 -5.69 -2.24
N ILE A 137 17.42 -4.67 -1.93
CA ILE A 137 18.86 -4.60 -2.28
C ILE A 137 19.79 -4.87 -1.08
N GLY A 138 19.26 -5.46 0.01
CA GLY A 138 20.03 -5.89 1.19
C GLY A 138 20.42 -4.77 2.15
N CYS A 139 19.84 -3.57 2.04
CA CYS A 139 20.13 -2.49 3.00
C CYS A 139 19.26 -2.63 4.25
N THR A 140 19.88 -2.54 5.43
CA THR A 140 19.17 -2.42 6.70
C THR A 140 18.48 -1.06 6.80
N THR A 141 17.26 -1.06 7.32
CA THR A 141 16.42 0.14 7.45
C THR A 141 15.94 0.32 8.90
N ALA A 142 15.40 1.50 9.22
CA ALA A 142 14.76 1.70 10.52
C ALA A 142 13.56 0.75 10.75
N LEU A 143 12.93 0.29 9.67
CA LEU A 143 11.87 -0.72 9.75
C LEU A 143 12.41 -2.08 10.22
N ASP A 144 13.62 -2.45 9.82
CA ASP A 144 14.22 -3.73 10.24
C ASP A 144 14.48 -3.72 11.75
N ALA A 145 14.94 -2.60 12.32
CA ALA A 145 15.07 -2.44 13.77
C ALA A 145 13.71 -2.55 14.50
N GLN A 146 12.66 -1.98 13.92
CA GLN A 146 11.28 -2.13 14.46
C GLN A 146 10.81 -3.59 14.38
N LEU A 147 11.12 -4.31 13.31
CA LEU A 147 10.77 -5.73 13.17
C LEU A 147 11.50 -6.60 14.19
N GLU A 148 12.72 -6.24 14.58
CA GLU A 148 13.42 -6.93 15.67
C GLU A 148 12.70 -6.78 17.01
N VAL A 149 12.34 -5.54 17.37
CA VAL A 149 11.55 -5.30 18.59
C VAL A 149 10.21 -6.02 18.56
N MET A 150 9.54 -6.04 17.41
CA MET A 150 8.27 -6.76 17.25
C MET A 150 8.47 -8.27 17.37
N ALA A 151 9.58 -8.84 16.87
CA ALA A 151 9.89 -10.27 17.01
C ALA A 151 10.08 -10.67 18.48
N GLU A 152 10.69 -9.83 19.32
CA GLU A 152 10.79 -10.07 20.76
C GLU A 152 9.42 -10.06 21.45
N GLN A 153 8.53 -9.15 21.05
CA GLN A 153 7.15 -9.12 21.54
C GLN A 153 6.35 -10.34 21.10
N ASP A 154 6.58 -10.83 19.87
CA ASP A 154 5.97 -12.05 19.36
C ASP A 154 6.37 -13.28 20.17
N MET A 155 7.63 -13.37 20.58
CA MET A 155 8.10 -14.45 21.48
C MET A 155 7.33 -14.46 22.81
N GLN A 156 7.17 -13.29 23.40
CA GLN A 156 6.44 -13.14 24.67
C GLN A 156 4.96 -13.48 24.51
N GLN A 157 4.34 -13.07 23.44
CA GLN A 157 2.94 -13.35 23.16
C GLN A 157 2.71 -14.83 22.81
N ALA A 158 3.56 -15.42 21.98
CA ALA A 158 3.46 -16.83 21.61
C ALA A 158 3.60 -17.77 22.83
N ALA A 159 4.44 -17.39 23.79
CA ALA A 159 4.57 -18.13 25.04
C ALA A 159 3.27 -18.12 25.89
N GLN A 160 2.39 -17.14 25.68
CA GLN A 160 1.09 -17.06 26.35
C GLN A 160 -0.02 -17.79 25.60
N ASN A 161 0.14 -18.03 24.28
CA ASN A 161 -0.87 -18.62 23.41
C ASN A 161 -0.85 -20.16 23.39
N GLY A 162 -0.10 -20.81 24.26
CA GLY A 162 -0.13 -22.26 24.46
C GLY A 162 1.07 -23.01 23.90
N GLN A 163 0.87 -24.29 23.56
CA GLN A 163 1.93 -25.17 23.08
C GLN A 163 2.38 -24.77 21.66
N PRO A 164 3.67 -24.95 21.34
CA PRO A 164 4.16 -24.72 19.98
C PRO A 164 3.40 -25.56 18.93
N LEU A 165 3.16 -25.00 17.78
CA LEU A 165 2.65 -25.72 16.63
C LEU A 165 3.77 -26.58 16.05
N THR A 166 3.54 -27.86 15.93
CA THR A 166 4.52 -28.80 15.34
C THR A 166 4.25 -28.93 13.84
N LEU A 167 5.22 -28.56 13.03
CA LEU A 167 5.12 -28.55 11.58
C LEU A 167 5.77 -29.82 11.01
N HIS A 168 4.95 -30.86 10.80
CA HIS A 168 5.32 -32.11 10.17
C HIS A 168 4.42 -32.38 8.97
N GLY A 169 4.79 -31.85 7.79
CA GLY A 169 3.98 -31.91 6.57
C GLY A 169 2.83 -30.90 6.50
N GLY A 170 2.14 -30.64 7.60
CA GLY A 170 1.09 -29.64 7.70
C GLY A 170 0.55 -29.48 9.12
N VAL A 171 -0.07 -28.33 9.41
CA VAL A 171 -0.74 -28.04 10.67
C VAL A 171 -1.91 -27.08 10.45
N SER A 172 -3.04 -27.34 11.13
CA SER A 172 -4.17 -26.42 11.18
C SER A 172 -4.10 -25.55 12.43
N ILE A 173 -4.46 -24.28 12.28
CA ILE A 173 -4.55 -23.32 13.37
C ILE A 173 -6.04 -23.04 13.60
N ASP A 174 -6.48 -23.14 14.87
CA ASP A 174 -7.85 -22.76 15.20
C ASP A 174 -8.08 -21.27 14.94
N PRO A 175 -8.99 -20.89 14.03
CA PRO A 175 -9.28 -19.51 13.77
C PRO A 175 -9.70 -18.71 15.01
N ALA A 176 -10.34 -19.37 16.00
CA ALA A 176 -10.74 -18.75 17.25
C ALA A 176 -9.56 -18.35 18.15
N ALA A 177 -8.38 -18.93 17.92
CA ALA A 177 -7.15 -18.55 18.62
C ALA A 177 -6.49 -17.27 18.04
N ILE A 178 -7.02 -16.75 16.92
CA ILE A 178 -6.50 -15.56 16.24
C ILE A 178 -7.35 -14.33 16.61
N ASP A 179 -6.78 -13.41 17.38
CA ASP A 179 -7.44 -12.11 17.65
C ASP A 179 -7.38 -11.21 16.39
N ASN A 180 -8.47 -11.16 15.67
CA ASN A 180 -8.66 -10.41 14.43
C ASN A 180 -9.28 -9.01 14.64
N GLY A 181 -9.20 -8.47 15.84
CA GLY A 181 -9.66 -7.13 16.19
C GLY A 181 -8.81 -6.01 15.58
N TYR A 182 -9.27 -4.78 15.72
CA TYR A 182 -8.55 -3.58 15.25
C TYR A 182 -7.18 -3.44 15.92
N ARG A 183 -6.12 -3.37 15.10
CA ARG A 183 -4.70 -3.29 15.53
C ARG A 183 -4.29 -4.42 16.48
N ARG A 184 -4.85 -5.62 16.28
CA ARG A 184 -4.48 -6.79 17.04
C ARG A 184 -3.42 -7.62 16.34
N THR A 185 -2.61 -8.25 17.18
CA THR A 185 -1.56 -9.17 16.74
C THR A 185 -1.77 -10.51 17.45
N THR A 186 -1.62 -11.60 16.71
CA THR A 186 -1.51 -12.94 17.27
C THR A 186 -0.27 -13.61 16.71
N ALA A 187 0.55 -14.19 17.57
CA ALA A 187 1.76 -14.91 17.21
C ALA A 187 1.71 -16.34 17.73
N PHE A 188 2.20 -17.28 16.93
CA PHE A 188 2.34 -18.70 17.27
C PHE A 188 3.82 -19.09 17.17
N CYS A 189 4.32 -19.84 18.16
CA CYS A 189 5.60 -20.52 18.06
C CYS A 189 5.43 -21.73 17.13
N VAL A 190 6.26 -21.85 16.10
CA VAL A 190 6.24 -22.97 15.16
C VAL A 190 7.56 -23.72 15.26
N MET A 191 7.50 -25.02 15.56
CA MET A 191 8.62 -25.93 15.59
C MET A 191 8.61 -26.78 14.33
N VAL A 192 9.66 -26.74 13.55
CA VAL A 192 9.75 -27.42 12.26
C VAL A 192 10.40 -28.77 12.43
N GLU A 193 9.63 -29.86 12.24
CA GLU A 193 10.17 -31.23 12.21
C GLU A 193 10.59 -31.67 10.82
N GLN A 194 9.86 -31.25 9.81
CA GLN A 194 10.17 -31.52 8.41
C GLN A 194 10.52 -30.22 7.69
N GLY A 195 11.77 -30.07 7.25
CA GLY A 195 12.22 -28.92 6.46
C GLY A 195 11.58 -28.88 5.08
N GLY A 196 11.42 -27.66 4.53
CA GLY A 196 10.88 -27.47 3.20
C GLY A 196 10.26 -26.09 2.98
N ALA A 197 9.61 -25.92 1.83
CA ALA A 197 8.80 -24.76 1.54
C ALA A 197 7.36 -25.01 1.98
N TYR A 198 6.82 -24.09 2.75
CA TYR A 198 5.45 -24.18 3.27
C TYR A 198 4.55 -23.11 2.70
N THR A 199 3.29 -23.44 2.60
CA THR A 199 2.24 -22.53 2.14
C THR A 199 1.22 -22.33 3.26
N LEU A 200 0.93 -21.09 3.58
CA LEU A 200 -0.18 -20.72 4.46
C LEU A 200 -1.44 -20.57 3.61
N HIS A 201 -2.47 -21.29 4.01
CA HIS A 201 -3.82 -21.18 3.46
C HIS A 201 -4.70 -20.42 4.44
N LEU A 202 -5.41 -19.42 3.94
CA LEU A 202 -6.34 -18.61 4.72
C LEU A 202 -7.69 -18.58 4.02
N ARG A 203 -8.75 -18.95 4.74
CA ARG A 203 -10.14 -18.80 4.28
C ARG A 203 -10.82 -17.75 5.13
N CYS A 204 -11.20 -16.65 4.51
CA CYS A 204 -11.76 -15.51 5.21
C CYS A 204 -12.83 -14.78 4.39
N ARG A 205 -13.62 -13.94 5.07
CA ARG A 205 -14.59 -13.03 4.44
C ARG A 205 -14.75 -11.74 5.24
N ALA A 206 -15.42 -10.75 4.67
CA ALA A 206 -15.82 -9.58 5.42
C ALA A 206 -17.03 -9.90 6.30
N MET A 207 -16.98 -9.46 7.55
CA MET A 207 -18.12 -9.55 8.46
C MET A 207 -19.30 -8.70 7.97
N PRO A 208 -20.55 -9.14 8.20
CA PRO A 208 -21.72 -8.34 7.89
C PRO A 208 -21.67 -6.95 8.55
N GLY A 209 -22.12 -5.93 7.83
CA GLY A 209 -22.19 -4.54 8.33
C GLY A 209 -20.93 -3.70 8.05
N ASN A 210 -19.88 -4.25 7.47
CA ASN A 210 -18.76 -3.44 7.00
C ASN A 210 -19.17 -2.55 5.82
N SER A 211 -18.60 -1.34 5.78
CA SER A 211 -18.73 -0.51 4.57
C SER A 211 -18.14 -1.25 3.37
N PRO A 212 -18.82 -1.28 2.20
CA PRO A 212 -18.31 -1.95 1.00
C PRO A 212 -16.91 -1.49 0.58
N LEU A 213 -16.55 -0.25 0.89
CA LEU A 213 -15.25 0.35 0.58
C LEU A 213 -14.21 0.14 1.70
N ALA A 214 -14.58 -0.46 2.83
CA ALA A 214 -13.64 -0.74 3.89
C ALA A 214 -12.52 -1.67 3.38
N GLN A 215 -11.29 -1.33 3.68
CA GLN A 215 -10.10 -2.16 3.42
C GLN A 215 -9.75 -2.88 4.72
N ILE A 216 -9.78 -4.20 4.71
CA ILE A 216 -9.58 -5.04 5.89
C ILE A 216 -8.31 -5.88 5.66
N PRO A 217 -7.13 -5.34 6.05
CA PRO A 217 -5.85 -6.00 5.83
C PRO A 217 -5.49 -6.93 6.98
N VAL A 218 -4.86 -8.06 6.65
CA VAL A 218 -4.06 -8.88 7.54
C VAL A 218 -2.65 -9.01 7.00
N SER A 219 -1.66 -8.64 7.79
CA SER A 219 -0.24 -8.78 7.45
C SER A 219 0.34 -10.01 8.14
N ILE A 220 1.08 -10.81 7.38
CA ILE A 220 1.63 -12.09 7.78
C ILE A 220 3.15 -11.97 7.84
N PHE A 221 3.73 -12.46 8.94
CA PHE A 221 5.17 -12.48 9.15
C PHE A 221 5.61 -13.89 9.56
N ALA A 222 6.75 -14.33 9.05
CA ALA A 222 7.42 -15.57 9.48
C ALA A 222 8.78 -15.17 10.09
N GLY A 223 8.91 -15.30 11.40
CA GLY A 223 10.05 -14.78 12.14
C GLY A 223 10.17 -13.25 11.93
N ARG A 224 11.36 -12.83 11.47
CA ARG A 224 11.66 -11.43 11.18
C ARG A 224 11.23 -11.00 9.75
N VAL A 225 10.71 -11.91 8.96
CA VAL A 225 10.37 -11.66 7.55
C VAL A 225 8.92 -11.25 7.42
N PHE A 226 8.68 -10.06 6.88
CA PHE A 226 7.37 -9.72 6.35
C PHE A 226 7.11 -10.55 5.09
N VAL A 227 6.04 -11.35 5.10
CA VAL A 227 5.72 -12.25 3.99
C VAL A 227 4.76 -11.58 3.02
N LYS A 228 3.58 -11.18 3.51
CA LYS A 228 2.53 -10.61 2.66
C LYS A 228 1.46 -9.90 3.49
N THR A 229 0.80 -8.91 2.89
CA THR A 229 -0.50 -8.44 3.35
C THR A 229 -1.59 -8.95 2.42
N ILE A 230 -2.59 -9.62 2.99
CA ILE A 230 -3.86 -9.93 2.33
C ILE A 230 -4.83 -8.83 2.70
N THR A 231 -5.54 -8.29 1.72
CA THR A 231 -6.57 -7.29 1.96
C THR A 231 -7.87 -7.74 1.30
N ILE A 232 -8.95 -7.81 2.08
CA ILE A 232 -10.30 -7.97 1.56
C ILE A 232 -11.03 -6.63 1.67
N THR A 233 -12.04 -6.43 0.84
CA THR A 233 -12.93 -5.27 0.95
C THR A 233 -14.19 -5.64 1.72
N GLY A 234 -14.84 -4.67 2.33
CA GLY A 234 -16.10 -4.90 3.05
C GLY A 234 -17.24 -5.41 2.18
N ALA A 235 -17.10 -5.38 0.84
CA ALA A 235 -18.04 -5.97 -0.11
C ALA A 235 -17.86 -7.49 -0.28
N GLN A 236 -16.74 -8.07 0.17
CA GLN A 236 -16.44 -9.50 0.02
C GLN A 236 -17.11 -10.32 1.13
N SER A 237 -18.43 -10.47 1.05
CA SER A 237 -19.26 -11.24 1.99
C SER A 237 -19.15 -12.74 1.82
N ASP A 238 -18.72 -13.22 0.65
CA ASP A 238 -18.48 -14.63 0.39
C ASP A 238 -17.10 -15.06 0.86
N TRP A 239 -16.95 -16.34 1.19
CA TRP A 239 -15.67 -16.90 1.60
C TRP A 239 -14.64 -16.85 0.47
N CYS A 240 -13.52 -16.18 0.75
CA CYS A 240 -12.36 -16.08 -0.13
C CYS A 240 -11.23 -16.95 0.40
N GLU A 241 -10.52 -17.62 -0.49
CA GLU A 241 -9.34 -18.44 -0.17
C GLU A 241 -8.07 -17.73 -0.65
N PHE A 242 -7.10 -17.67 0.23
CA PHE A 242 -5.80 -17.07 -0.06
C PHE A 242 -4.68 -18.06 0.24
N THR A 243 -3.69 -18.06 -0.63
CA THR A 243 -2.49 -18.88 -0.51
C THR A 243 -1.27 -17.97 -0.42
N VAL A 244 -0.43 -18.19 0.59
CA VAL A 244 0.76 -17.39 0.87
C VAL A 244 1.96 -18.30 1.04
N ALA A 245 2.92 -18.23 0.12
CA ALA A 245 4.18 -18.97 0.26
C ALA A 245 5.01 -18.36 1.40
N LEU A 246 5.47 -19.18 2.31
CA LEU A 246 6.40 -18.81 3.37
C LEU A 246 7.85 -18.99 2.88
N PRO A 247 8.82 -18.32 3.52
CA PRO A 247 10.24 -18.66 3.32
C PRO A 247 10.48 -20.14 3.60
N ALA A 248 11.40 -20.76 2.87
CA ALA A 248 11.82 -22.13 3.16
C ALA A 248 12.46 -22.18 4.54
N VAL A 249 12.20 -23.27 5.28
CA VAL A 249 12.65 -23.49 6.65
C VAL A 249 13.34 -24.87 6.76
N ASP A 250 14.35 -24.94 7.60
CA ASP A 250 15.09 -26.18 7.84
C ASP A 250 14.46 -27.01 8.97
N ALA A 251 14.65 -28.33 8.93
CA ALA A 251 14.24 -29.19 10.02
C ALA A 251 15.00 -28.86 11.32
N GLY A 252 14.28 -28.76 12.42
CA GLY A 252 14.79 -28.32 13.72
C GLY A 252 14.72 -26.80 13.93
N GLU A 253 14.32 -26.04 12.93
CA GLU A 253 14.16 -24.60 13.06
C GLU A 253 12.91 -24.25 13.89
N VAL A 254 13.00 -23.12 14.60
CA VAL A 254 11.86 -22.52 15.34
C VAL A 254 11.66 -21.10 14.88
N PHE A 255 10.46 -20.78 14.49
CA PHE A 255 10.10 -19.42 14.11
C PHE A 255 8.73 -19.02 14.68
N TYR A 256 8.42 -17.72 14.62
CA TYR A 256 7.12 -17.20 15.07
C TYR A 256 6.29 -16.79 13.85
N LEU A 257 5.12 -17.44 13.69
CA LEU A 257 4.13 -17.05 12.69
C LEU A 257 3.22 -15.98 13.31
N ARG A 258 3.22 -14.79 12.75
CA ARG A 258 2.46 -13.66 13.25
C ARG A 258 1.43 -13.17 12.24
N PHE A 259 0.24 -12.90 12.75
CA PHE A 259 -0.84 -12.22 12.04
C PHE A 259 -1.06 -10.85 12.69
N TYR A 260 -1.02 -9.78 11.89
CA TYR A 260 -1.34 -8.43 12.33
C TYR A 260 -2.55 -7.90 11.55
N PHE A 261 -3.62 -7.58 12.26
CA PHE A 261 -4.85 -7.02 11.69
C PHE A 261 -4.84 -5.51 11.82
N GLY A 262 -4.70 -4.80 10.69
CA GLY A 262 -4.73 -3.33 10.67
C GLY A 262 -6.13 -2.76 10.90
N GLN A 263 -7.16 -3.54 10.57
CA GLN A 263 -8.59 -3.23 10.77
C GLN A 263 -9.32 -4.47 11.29
N SER A 264 -10.41 -4.25 12.04
CA SER A 264 -11.38 -5.29 12.38
C SER A 264 -12.34 -5.56 11.21
N GLY A 265 -13.13 -6.63 11.32
CA GLY A 265 -14.20 -6.91 10.35
C GLY A 265 -13.88 -8.03 9.38
N MET A 266 -12.78 -8.77 9.58
CA MET A 266 -12.49 -10.03 8.89
C MET A 266 -12.99 -11.20 9.73
N GLU A 267 -13.74 -12.12 9.14
CA GLU A 267 -14.07 -13.42 9.71
C GLU A 267 -13.15 -14.48 9.13
N LEU A 268 -12.57 -15.33 9.98
CA LEU A 268 -11.70 -16.44 9.60
C LEU A 268 -12.46 -17.74 9.77
N ASP A 269 -12.39 -18.65 8.79
CA ASP A 269 -13.01 -19.97 8.82
C ASP A 269 -11.96 -21.10 8.89
N ALA A 270 -10.88 -20.96 8.14
CA ALA A 270 -9.81 -21.94 8.13
C ALA A 270 -8.45 -21.26 7.99
N VAL A 271 -7.48 -21.76 8.74
CA VAL A 271 -6.06 -21.37 8.65
C VAL A 271 -5.22 -22.63 8.72
N SER A 272 -4.40 -22.91 7.72
CA SER A 272 -3.48 -24.05 7.73
C SER A 272 -2.14 -23.72 7.11
N LEU A 273 -1.12 -24.46 7.52
CA LEU A 273 0.20 -24.51 6.89
C LEU A 273 0.38 -25.89 6.28
N ASP A 274 0.74 -25.95 5.02
CA ASP A 274 0.94 -27.20 4.29
C ASP A 274 2.29 -27.20 3.57
N LEU A 275 2.99 -28.33 3.60
CA LEU A 275 4.25 -28.51 2.87
C LEU A 275 3.97 -28.49 1.37
N LEU A 276 4.72 -27.68 0.63
CA LEU A 276 4.70 -27.72 -0.83
C LEU A 276 5.29 -29.05 -1.31
N SER A 277 4.45 -29.83 -1.96
CA SER A 277 4.81 -31.14 -2.54
C SER A 277 5.67 -30.98 -3.81
#